data_5f427ae62185d019a68404c8f37218f5
#
_entry.id   5f427ae62185d019a68404c8f37218f5
#
_cell.length_a   1.000
_cell.length_b   1.000
_cell.length_c   1.000
_cell.angle_alpha   90.00
_cell.angle_beta   90.00
_cell.angle_gamma   90.00
#
_symmetry.space_group_name_H-M   'P 1'
#
loop_
_entity.id
_entity.type
_entity.pdbx_description
1 polymer ?
#
loop_
_entity_poly.entity_id
_entity_poly.type
_entity_poly.pdbx_seq_one_letter_code
_entity_poly.pdbx_strand_id
1 'polypeptide(L)'
;MYGRLFSYLLCFILITSINLTMSVTAHSQMPDTSPASAEAGKPSGDLDFQKANKEAVEKLRKMPPDKVAILDDKLAEALTLYYDGKFAQALPIFNSISADVETMDIMWWLGTSAMNTGDTKIAIAKFQKMLAVDPGLHRVRLELAATYFQAKQYNEARRELEIVKQSKPPQDVQKNIDRLLAAIDESTKKVFWNVRFSQGIQWDSNISSGPDQKELSVTGGTLTLADDTKKLSDWASIENFSGNVLYDFGDKGGFMWNTTADVYNQFYFNYGKYNYLLGEVSTGPWWVGPNDILKLPMGFSKQEYGSSPLSTIYHFRPSLEHYVTPYFSVRGLFSWSRENFMDSSNYNLNNTTLRGEIGPNFFFMNRRHIVSLNVGYESSNADARNFTYTAPYGAISYYTRFPTKTDLFLRYQLGERNYKAAPVLYNDERVDRRQSVSAVLSQEFLKHYFTSFAFNYIDNHSNDELYSFTKETYTLSVGFYF
;
A
#
# COMPACT_ATOMS: atom_id res chain seq x y z
N MET A 1 -19.81 -12.09 40.37
CA MET A 1 -19.71 -10.74 39.79
C MET A 1 -18.27 -10.42 39.29
N TYR A 2 -17.24 -10.80 40.05
CA TYR A 2 -15.83 -10.54 39.69
C TYR A 2 -15.30 -11.36 38.51
N GLY A 3 -15.82 -12.58 38.23
CA GLY A 3 -15.34 -13.42 37.14
C GLY A 3 -15.63 -12.88 35.74
N ARG A 4 -16.70 -12.10 35.54
CA ARG A 4 -17.00 -11.45 34.25
C ARG A 4 -16.12 -10.24 34.00
N LEU A 5 -15.80 -9.44 35.04
CA LEU A 5 -14.91 -8.30 34.95
C LEU A 5 -13.49 -8.73 34.53
N PHE A 6 -13.06 -9.87 35.02
CA PHE A 6 -11.73 -10.42 34.72
C PHE A 6 -11.58 -10.83 33.25
N SER A 7 -12.62 -11.44 32.70
CA SER A 7 -12.64 -11.85 31.28
C SER A 7 -12.64 -10.66 30.31
N TYR A 8 -13.32 -9.57 30.65
CA TYR A 8 -13.38 -8.37 29.81
C TYR A 8 -12.03 -7.63 29.70
N LEU A 9 -11.29 -7.55 30.79
CA LEU A 9 -10.00 -6.86 30.82
C LEU A 9 -8.95 -7.53 29.95
N LEU A 10 -9.06 -8.82 29.76
CA LEU A 10 -8.08 -9.65 29.06
C LEU A 10 -8.27 -9.72 27.56
N CYS A 11 -9.51 -9.56 27.05
CA CYS A 11 -9.75 -9.46 25.59
C CYS A 11 -9.09 -8.23 24.96
N PHE A 12 -8.97 -7.14 25.74
CA PHE A 12 -8.39 -5.88 25.25
C PHE A 12 -6.92 -6.01 24.84
N ILE A 13 -6.22 -6.92 25.45
CA ILE A 13 -4.78 -7.13 25.29
C ILE A 13 -4.44 -7.82 23.96
N LEU A 14 -5.38 -8.59 23.38
CA LEU A 14 -5.14 -9.40 22.19
C LEU A 14 -5.27 -8.64 20.88
N ILE A 15 -6.07 -7.58 20.82
CA ILE A 15 -6.50 -6.96 19.55
C ILE A 15 -5.55 -5.89 19.08
N THR A 16 -4.82 -5.22 19.98
CA THR A 16 -3.80 -4.23 19.59
C THR A 16 -2.61 -4.83 18.84
N SER A 17 -2.49 -6.17 18.85
CA SER A 17 -1.42 -6.89 18.14
C SER A 17 -1.82 -7.38 16.73
N ILE A 18 -3.12 -7.40 16.40
CA ILE A 18 -3.63 -8.01 15.15
C ILE A 18 -3.87 -6.97 14.05
N ASN A 19 -3.86 -5.67 14.35
CA ASN A 19 -3.87 -4.64 13.30
C ASN A 19 -2.52 -4.61 12.56
N LEU A 20 -2.18 -5.76 11.98
CA LEU A 20 -1.19 -5.87 10.93
C LEU A 20 -1.88 -5.41 9.64
N THR A 21 -2.09 -4.11 9.50
CA THR A 21 -2.26 -3.55 8.19
C THR A 21 -0.96 -3.79 7.45
N MET A 22 -0.86 -4.96 6.79
CA MET A 22 0.04 -5.09 5.67
C MET A 22 -0.44 -4.05 4.65
N SER A 23 0.09 -2.84 4.76
CA SER A 23 0.09 -1.93 3.65
C SER A 23 0.99 -2.56 2.59
N VAL A 24 0.41 -3.44 1.78
CA VAL A 24 1.00 -3.80 0.50
C VAL A 24 1.07 -2.47 -0.24
N THR A 25 2.22 -1.85 -0.20
CA THR A 25 2.58 -0.85 -1.18
C THR A 25 2.59 -1.59 -2.51
N ALA A 26 1.50 -1.46 -3.25
CA ALA A 26 1.47 -1.79 -4.66
C ALA A 26 2.51 -0.90 -5.33
N HIS A 27 3.74 -1.37 -5.40
CA HIS A 27 4.71 -0.82 -6.32
C HIS A 27 4.22 -1.25 -7.70
N SER A 28 3.53 -0.34 -8.40
CA SER A 28 3.45 -0.41 -9.85
C SER A 28 4.90 -0.29 -10.35
N GLN A 29 5.53 -1.40 -10.66
CA GLN A 29 6.64 -1.38 -11.60
C GLN A 29 6.08 -0.71 -12.84
N MET A 30 6.65 0.43 -13.24
CA MET A 30 6.43 0.98 -14.57
C MET A 30 6.65 -0.18 -15.55
N PRO A 31 5.70 -0.49 -16.42
CA PRO A 31 5.99 -1.39 -17.52
C PRO A 31 7.17 -0.78 -18.27
N ASP A 32 8.14 -1.61 -18.60
CA ASP A 32 9.25 -1.26 -19.47
C ASP A 32 8.65 -0.80 -20.80
N THR A 33 8.54 0.52 -20.96
CA THR A 33 8.03 1.18 -22.16
C THR A 33 9.17 1.43 -23.14
N SER A 34 10.12 0.49 -23.22
CA SER A 34 10.98 0.43 -24.39
C SER A 34 10.07 0.12 -25.59
N PRO A 35 9.87 1.04 -26.53
CA PRO A 35 9.17 0.71 -27.75
C PRO A 35 9.97 -0.42 -28.39
N ALA A 36 9.30 -1.57 -28.57
CA ALA A 36 9.87 -2.62 -29.40
C ALA A 36 10.35 -1.95 -30.68
N SER A 37 11.62 -2.08 -30.96
CA SER A 37 12.25 -1.61 -32.17
C SER A 37 11.49 -2.24 -33.37
N ALA A 38 10.41 -1.57 -33.75
CA ALA A 38 9.74 -1.88 -35.00
C ALA A 38 10.73 -1.49 -36.09
N GLU A 39 11.15 -2.47 -36.89
CA GLU A 39 11.92 -2.25 -38.10
C GLU A 39 11.47 -0.96 -38.78
N ALA A 40 12.42 -0.08 -39.06
CA ALA A 40 12.20 1.17 -39.77
C ALA A 40 11.78 0.88 -41.23
N GLY A 41 10.53 0.44 -41.39
CA GLY A 41 9.90 0.30 -42.68
C GLY A 41 9.58 1.67 -43.25
N LYS A 42 9.95 1.92 -44.50
CA LYS A 42 9.56 3.12 -45.26
C LYS A 42 8.06 3.40 -45.15
N PRO A 43 7.65 4.66 -45.00
CA PRO A 43 6.21 5.02 -45.03
C PRO A 43 5.63 4.64 -46.38
N SER A 44 4.55 3.86 -46.36
CA SER A 44 3.76 3.52 -47.56
C SER A 44 2.64 4.52 -47.72
N GLY A 45 2.81 5.47 -48.62
CA GLY A 45 1.78 6.46 -48.93
C GLY A 45 2.29 7.48 -49.94
N ASP A 46 2.36 7.09 -51.24
CA ASP A 46 3.11 7.85 -52.25
C ASP A 46 2.45 9.12 -52.80
N LEU A 47 1.16 9.37 -52.59
CA LEU A 47 0.46 10.41 -53.35
C LEU A 47 0.23 11.74 -52.63
N ASP A 48 0.07 11.76 -51.32
CA ASP A 48 -0.10 12.99 -50.52
C ASP A 48 1.21 13.59 -50.01
N PHE A 49 2.25 12.77 -49.88
CA PHE A 49 3.63 13.21 -49.61
C PHE A 49 4.15 14.22 -50.66
N GLN A 50 3.78 14.03 -51.91
CA GLN A 50 4.21 14.92 -53.01
C GLN A 50 3.59 16.32 -52.90
N LYS A 51 2.38 16.44 -52.38
CA LYS A 51 1.69 17.73 -52.27
C LYS A 51 2.23 18.60 -51.14
N ALA A 52 2.52 17.98 -49.98
CA ALA A 52 3.12 18.67 -48.82
C ALA A 52 4.57 19.08 -49.04
N ASN A 53 5.28 18.34 -49.87
CA ASN A 53 6.68 18.65 -50.17
C ASN A 53 6.85 19.72 -51.25
N LYS A 54 5.77 20.16 -51.95
CA LYS A 54 5.86 21.16 -53.02
C LYS A 54 6.54 22.46 -52.60
N GLU A 55 6.13 22.99 -51.47
CA GLU A 55 6.70 24.24 -50.92
C GLU A 55 8.17 24.09 -50.56
N ALA A 56 8.54 22.97 -49.94
CA ALA A 56 9.91 22.65 -49.59
C ALA A 56 10.78 22.44 -50.85
N VAL A 57 10.26 21.75 -51.86
CA VAL A 57 10.94 21.55 -53.16
C VAL A 57 11.14 22.87 -53.89
N GLU A 58 10.14 23.76 -53.90
CA GLU A 58 10.30 25.09 -54.52
C GLU A 58 11.36 25.95 -53.76
N LYS A 59 11.41 25.83 -52.46
CA LYS A 59 12.41 26.52 -51.60
C LYS A 59 13.80 25.99 -51.89
N LEU A 60 13.99 24.69 -52.03
CA LEU A 60 15.26 24.05 -52.40
C LEU A 60 15.71 24.48 -53.81
N ARG A 61 14.79 24.56 -54.80
CA ARG A 61 15.11 25.03 -56.17
C ARG A 61 15.63 26.47 -56.22
N LYS A 62 15.25 27.30 -55.26
CA LYS A 62 15.63 28.70 -55.18
C LYS A 62 16.90 28.90 -54.31
N MET A 63 17.44 27.87 -53.68
CA MET A 63 18.63 27.95 -52.86
C MET A 63 19.91 27.95 -53.74
N PRO A 64 20.97 28.63 -53.29
CA PRO A 64 22.29 28.50 -53.91
C PRO A 64 22.81 27.07 -53.80
N PRO A 65 23.50 26.53 -54.85
CA PRO A 65 23.99 25.16 -54.89
C PRO A 65 24.90 24.77 -53.70
N ASP A 66 25.73 25.71 -53.26
CA ASP A 66 26.62 25.54 -52.10
C ASP A 66 25.83 25.36 -50.78
N LYS A 67 24.73 26.07 -50.61
CA LYS A 67 23.86 25.89 -49.46
C LYS A 67 23.10 24.54 -49.47
N VAL A 68 22.71 24.08 -50.68
CA VAL A 68 22.08 22.76 -50.84
C VAL A 68 23.09 21.66 -50.44
N ALA A 69 24.33 21.74 -50.91
CA ALA A 69 25.36 20.76 -50.55
C ALA A 69 25.62 20.68 -49.03
N ILE A 70 25.64 21.84 -48.33
CA ILE A 70 25.76 21.86 -46.87
C ILE A 70 24.57 21.20 -46.18
N LEU A 71 23.33 21.37 -46.70
CA LEU A 71 22.14 20.70 -46.17
C LEU A 71 22.16 19.20 -46.39
N ASP A 72 22.67 18.75 -47.57
CA ASP A 72 22.82 17.31 -47.87
C ASP A 72 23.81 16.61 -46.94
N ASP A 73 24.99 17.28 -46.71
CA ASP A 73 26.00 16.76 -45.76
C ASP A 73 25.42 16.66 -44.33
N LYS A 74 24.74 17.71 -43.85
CA LYS A 74 24.06 17.69 -42.56
C LYS A 74 23.00 16.61 -42.45
N LEU A 75 22.20 16.42 -43.53
CA LEU A 75 21.18 15.36 -43.57
C LEU A 75 21.79 13.98 -43.50
N ALA A 76 22.86 13.72 -44.24
CA ALA A 76 23.59 12.47 -44.21
C ALA A 76 24.14 12.16 -42.79
N GLU A 77 24.74 13.15 -42.13
CA GLU A 77 25.21 13.06 -40.75
C GLU A 77 24.06 12.77 -39.79
N ALA A 78 22.96 13.54 -39.85
CA ALA A 78 21.81 13.39 -38.98
C ALA A 78 21.16 12.02 -39.14
N LEU A 79 21.01 11.50 -40.37
CA LEU A 79 20.46 10.17 -40.65
C LEU A 79 21.34 9.06 -40.11
N THR A 80 22.68 9.20 -40.25
CA THR A 80 23.61 8.22 -39.67
C THR A 80 23.45 8.16 -38.17
N LEU A 81 23.41 9.28 -37.47
CA LEU A 81 23.20 9.36 -36.03
C LEU A 81 21.81 8.82 -35.63
N TYR A 82 20.77 9.09 -36.41
CA TYR A 82 19.42 8.61 -36.18
C TYR A 82 19.32 7.09 -36.24
N TYR A 83 19.88 6.47 -37.30
CA TYR A 83 19.87 5.01 -37.45
C TYR A 83 20.82 4.29 -36.48
N ASP A 84 21.85 4.99 -35.99
CA ASP A 84 22.68 4.51 -34.89
C ASP A 84 21.98 4.63 -33.50
N GLY A 85 20.74 5.17 -33.44
CA GLY A 85 20.03 5.43 -32.18
C GLY A 85 20.55 6.60 -31.35
N LYS A 86 21.47 7.41 -31.92
CA LYS A 86 22.08 8.57 -31.25
C LYS A 86 21.18 9.82 -31.37
N PHE A 87 19.90 9.67 -30.96
CA PHE A 87 18.88 10.71 -31.15
C PHE A 87 19.23 12.07 -30.54
N ALA A 88 19.91 12.10 -29.39
CA ALA A 88 20.33 13.34 -28.76
C ALA A 88 21.32 14.13 -29.60
N GLN A 89 22.13 13.46 -30.44
CA GLN A 89 23.08 14.12 -31.35
C GLN A 89 22.41 14.49 -32.70
N ALA A 90 21.47 13.65 -33.17
CA ALA A 90 20.73 13.89 -34.42
C ALA A 90 19.73 15.06 -34.27
N LEU A 91 19.09 15.21 -33.11
CA LEU A 91 18.04 16.21 -32.86
C LEU A 91 18.43 17.66 -33.23
N PRO A 92 19.56 18.22 -32.75
CA PRO A 92 19.94 19.60 -33.10
C PRO A 92 20.24 19.76 -34.60
N ILE A 93 20.75 18.73 -35.27
CA ILE A 93 21.04 18.77 -36.69
C ILE A 93 19.73 18.79 -37.50
N PHE A 94 18.79 17.90 -37.22
CA PHE A 94 17.46 17.92 -37.85
C PHE A 94 16.72 19.23 -37.59
N ASN A 95 16.83 19.79 -36.37
CA ASN A 95 16.21 21.07 -36.05
C ASN A 95 16.82 22.22 -36.90
N SER A 96 18.14 22.20 -37.11
CA SER A 96 18.82 23.15 -38.00
C SER A 96 18.34 23.04 -39.45
N ILE A 97 18.21 21.80 -39.96
CA ILE A 97 17.71 21.54 -41.33
C ILE A 97 16.24 21.99 -41.45
N SER A 98 15.40 21.67 -40.48
CA SER A 98 13.97 22.02 -40.46
C SER A 98 13.73 23.56 -40.49
N ALA A 99 14.66 24.37 -40.00
CA ALA A 99 14.57 25.83 -40.08
C ALA A 99 14.74 26.35 -41.52
N ASP A 100 15.57 25.69 -42.32
CA ASP A 100 15.79 26.04 -43.72
C ASP A 100 14.78 25.37 -44.66
N VAL A 101 14.59 24.04 -44.51
CA VAL A 101 13.70 23.23 -45.33
C VAL A 101 12.98 22.23 -44.45
N GLU A 102 11.65 22.22 -44.48
CA GLU A 102 10.84 21.35 -43.69
C GLU A 102 9.97 20.45 -44.59
N THR A 103 10.44 19.21 -44.80
CA THR A 103 9.68 18.16 -45.50
C THR A 103 8.98 17.26 -44.50
N MET A 104 8.04 16.40 -44.96
CA MET A 104 7.39 15.39 -44.14
C MET A 104 8.44 14.45 -43.47
N ASP A 105 9.47 14.05 -44.26
CA ASP A 105 10.53 13.18 -43.75
C ASP A 105 11.36 13.85 -42.63
N ILE A 106 11.72 15.14 -42.84
CA ILE A 106 12.46 15.92 -41.82
C ILE A 106 11.60 16.09 -40.57
N MET A 107 10.30 16.39 -40.71
CA MET A 107 9.37 16.45 -39.58
C MET A 107 9.28 15.12 -38.84
N TRP A 108 9.27 13.99 -39.58
CA TRP A 108 9.26 12.65 -38.99
C TRP A 108 10.53 12.36 -38.19
N TRP A 109 11.72 12.53 -38.79
CA TRP A 109 12.99 12.26 -38.10
C TRP A 109 13.22 13.20 -36.91
N LEU A 110 12.86 14.47 -37.07
CA LEU A 110 12.92 15.45 -36.00
C LEU A 110 11.95 15.10 -34.86
N GLY A 111 10.69 14.79 -35.19
CA GLY A 111 9.67 14.40 -34.21
C GLY A 111 10.05 13.14 -33.45
N THR A 112 10.51 12.09 -34.15
CA THR A 112 10.93 10.83 -33.52
C THR A 112 12.21 10.98 -32.71
N SER A 113 13.17 11.78 -33.15
CA SER A 113 14.37 12.11 -32.37
C SER A 113 14.00 12.85 -31.09
N ALA A 114 13.12 13.84 -31.18
CA ALA A 114 12.64 14.61 -30.04
C ALA A 114 11.86 13.72 -29.04
N MET A 115 11.01 12.81 -29.53
CA MET A 115 10.29 11.84 -28.71
C MET A 115 11.27 10.94 -27.92
N ASN A 116 12.29 10.39 -28.60
CA ASN A 116 13.27 9.50 -27.98
C ASN A 116 14.22 10.22 -26.99
N THR A 117 14.37 11.54 -27.12
CA THR A 117 15.15 12.35 -26.17
C THR A 117 14.30 12.95 -25.04
N GLY A 118 12.98 12.74 -25.07
CA GLY A 118 12.05 13.27 -24.07
C GLY A 118 11.59 14.71 -24.33
N ASP A 119 11.98 15.34 -25.46
CA ASP A 119 11.47 16.65 -25.87
C ASP A 119 10.07 16.51 -26.50
N THR A 120 9.11 16.23 -25.64
CA THR A 120 7.72 15.99 -26.07
C THR A 120 7.08 17.20 -26.74
N LYS A 121 7.52 18.43 -26.44
CA LYS A 121 6.95 19.64 -27.08
C LYS A 121 7.28 19.69 -28.55
N ILE A 122 8.54 19.49 -28.93
CA ILE A 122 8.96 19.46 -30.35
C ILE A 122 8.28 18.30 -31.06
N ALA A 123 8.28 17.10 -30.49
CA ALA A 123 7.68 15.92 -31.09
C ALA A 123 6.18 16.12 -31.36
N ILE A 124 5.40 16.59 -30.39
CA ILE A 124 3.97 16.89 -30.55
C ILE A 124 3.75 17.89 -31.68
N ALA A 125 4.50 19.01 -31.69
CA ALA A 125 4.33 20.04 -32.70
C ALA A 125 4.60 19.51 -34.12
N LYS A 126 5.63 18.67 -34.29
CA LYS A 126 5.95 18.11 -35.63
C LYS A 126 4.93 17.08 -36.07
N PHE A 127 4.52 16.15 -35.22
CA PHE A 127 3.51 15.16 -35.56
C PHE A 127 2.13 15.79 -35.81
N GLN A 128 1.72 16.80 -35.04
CA GLN A 128 0.49 17.55 -35.31
C GLN A 128 0.54 18.25 -36.68
N LYS A 129 1.69 18.86 -37.04
CA LYS A 129 1.87 19.51 -38.33
C LYS A 129 1.76 18.50 -39.45
N MET A 130 2.34 17.30 -39.33
CA MET A 130 2.21 16.22 -40.29
C MET A 130 0.75 15.80 -40.48
N LEU A 131 0.02 15.62 -39.39
CA LEU A 131 -1.39 15.22 -39.41
C LEU A 131 -2.33 16.32 -39.90
N ALA A 132 -1.92 17.58 -39.79
CA ALA A 132 -2.65 18.71 -40.41
C ALA A 132 -2.56 18.69 -41.93
N VAL A 133 -1.48 18.14 -42.49
CA VAL A 133 -1.29 17.96 -43.93
C VAL A 133 -2.02 16.72 -44.43
N ASP A 134 -1.83 15.59 -43.72
CA ASP A 134 -2.49 14.31 -44.05
C ASP A 134 -3.03 13.65 -42.74
N PRO A 135 -4.36 13.78 -42.51
CA PRO A 135 -5.00 13.13 -41.37
C PRO A 135 -5.00 11.60 -41.44
N GLY A 136 -4.68 10.98 -42.55
CA GLY A 136 -4.66 9.53 -42.78
C GLY A 136 -3.38 8.84 -42.31
N LEU A 137 -2.37 9.60 -41.86
CA LEU A 137 -1.09 9.04 -41.40
C LEU A 137 -1.21 8.33 -40.02
N HIS A 138 -1.80 7.13 -40.03
CA HIS A 138 -2.04 6.36 -38.81
C HIS A 138 -0.77 6.08 -38.00
N ARG A 139 0.38 5.86 -38.66
CA ARG A 139 1.66 5.68 -37.97
C ARG A 139 2.06 6.94 -37.19
N VAL A 140 1.93 8.13 -37.80
CA VAL A 140 2.19 9.40 -37.13
C VAL A 140 1.26 9.61 -35.93
N ARG A 141 -0.02 9.21 -36.05
CA ARG A 141 -0.97 9.25 -34.92
C ARG A 141 -0.52 8.38 -33.76
N LEU A 142 0.01 7.19 -34.03
CA LEU A 142 0.51 6.30 -32.98
C LEU A 142 1.72 6.91 -32.25
N GLU A 143 2.66 7.51 -33.00
CA GLU A 143 3.81 8.20 -32.38
C GLU A 143 3.36 9.46 -31.60
N LEU A 144 2.39 10.21 -32.12
CA LEU A 144 1.78 11.32 -31.40
C LEU A 144 1.11 10.86 -30.12
N ALA A 145 0.36 9.77 -30.15
CA ALA A 145 -0.28 9.20 -28.97
C ALA A 145 0.76 8.75 -27.93
N ALA A 146 1.83 8.07 -28.37
CA ALA A 146 2.94 7.70 -27.48
C ALA A 146 3.62 8.94 -26.86
N THR A 147 3.81 9.99 -27.67
CA THR A 147 4.38 11.25 -27.19
C THR A 147 3.47 11.97 -26.19
N TYR A 148 2.17 11.99 -26.42
CA TYR A 148 1.18 12.51 -25.46
C TYR A 148 1.20 11.72 -24.16
N PHE A 149 1.32 10.39 -24.25
CA PHE A 149 1.44 9.54 -23.06
C PHE A 149 2.70 9.88 -22.25
N GLN A 150 3.86 10.05 -22.91
CA GLN A 150 5.09 10.50 -22.24
C GLN A 150 4.93 11.89 -21.58
N ALA A 151 4.20 12.79 -22.25
CA ALA A 151 3.89 14.12 -21.74
C ALA A 151 2.80 14.13 -20.65
N LYS A 152 2.28 12.95 -20.24
CA LYS A 152 1.15 12.77 -19.32
C LYS A 152 -0.16 13.42 -19.80
N GLN A 153 -0.28 13.71 -21.08
CA GLN A 153 -1.50 14.20 -21.73
C GLN A 153 -2.37 13.01 -22.14
N TYR A 154 -2.91 12.32 -21.13
CA TYR A 154 -3.58 11.02 -21.32
C TYR A 154 -4.86 11.09 -22.15
N ASN A 155 -5.61 12.19 -22.04
CA ASN A 155 -6.83 12.37 -22.81
C ASN A 155 -6.56 12.52 -24.31
N GLU A 156 -5.52 13.28 -24.66
CA GLU A 156 -5.04 13.47 -26.02
C GLU A 156 -4.48 12.16 -26.59
N ALA A 157 -3.66 11.45 -25.81
CA ALA A 157 -3.16 10.13 -26.20
C ALA A 157 -4.29 9.16 -26.53
N ARG A 158 -5.30 9.07 -25.67
CA ARG A 158 -6.48 8.21 -25.87
C ARG A 158 -7.20 8.55 -27.15
N ARG A 159 -7.45 9.84 -27.40
CA ARG A 159 -8.16 10.30 -28.60
C ARG A 159 -7.47 9.84 -29.90
N GLU A 160 -6.15 10.02 -29.98
CA GLU A 160 -5.39 9.60 -31.17
C GLU A 160 -5.37 8.08 -31.35
N LEU A 161 -5.27 7.30 -30.26
CA LEU A 161 -5.35 5.84 -30.31
C LEU A 161 -6.72 5.34 -30.75
N GLU A 162 -7.81 5.95 -30.29
CA GLU A 162 -9.16 5.57 -30.68
C GLU A 162 -9.43 5.84 -32.17
N ILE A 163 -8.90 6.93 -32.72
CA ILE A 163 -8.98 7.21 -34.16
C ILE A 163 -8.31 6.09 -34.97
N VAL A 164 -7.10 5.65 -34.57
CA VAL A 164 -6.43 4.56 -35.28
C VAL A 164 -7.15 3.25 -35.07
N LYS A 165 -7.67 2.97 -33.89
CA LYS A 165 -8.44 1.76 -33.59
C LYS A 165 -9.67 1.60 -34.47
N GLN A 166 -10.39 2.71 -34.77
CA GLN A 166 -11.55 2.72 -35.64
C GLN A 166 -11.23 2.38 -37.11
N SER A 167 -9.98 2.61 -37.55
CA SER A 167 -9.53 2.24 -38.91
C SER A 167 -9.31 0.73 -39.08
N LYS A 168 -9.54 -0.09 -38.06
CA LYS A 168 -9.32 -1.55 -38.03
C LYS A 168 -7.91 -1.95 -38.48
N PRO A 169 -6.88 -1.49 -37.78
CA PRO A 169 -5.49 -1.78 -38.12
C PRO A 169 -5.16 -3.28 -38.00
N PRO A 170 -4.03 -3.74 -38.56
CA PRO A 170 -3.54 -5.11 -38.38
C PRO A 170 -3.50 -5.54 -36.93
N GLN A 171 -3.65 -6.86 -36.68
CA GLN A 171 -3.79 -7.43 -35.33
C GLN A 171 -2.68 -7.04 -34.34
N ASP A 172 -1.43 -6.94 -34.81
CA ASP A 172 -0.31 -6.58 -33.94
C ASP A 172 -0.34 -5.09 -33.55
N VAL A 173 -0.75 -4.22 -34.47
CA VAL A 173 -0.98 -2.79 -34.17
C VAL A 173 -2.15 -2.65 -33.19
N GLN A 174 -3.24 -3.41 -33.39
CA GLN A 174 -4.37 -3.44 -32.47
C GLN A 174 -3.95 -3.82 -31.05
N LYS A 175 -3.11 -4.87 -30.88
CA LYS A 175 -2.59 -5.27 -29.57
C LYS A 175 -1.76 -4.16 -28.89
N ASN A 176 -0.96 -3.43 -29.67
CA ASN A 176 -0.17 -2.31 -29.15
C ASN A 176 -1.06 -1.15 -28.71
N ILE A 177 -2.10 -0.82 -29.49
CA ILE A 177 -3.11 0.18 -29.11
C ILE A 177 -3.80 -0.22 -27.82
N ASP A 178 -4.29 -1.47 -27.72
CA ASP A 178 -4.98 -1.97 -26.53
C ASP A 178 -4.08 -1.94 -25.30
N ARG A 179 -2.78 -2.26 -25.46
CA ARG A 179 -1.79 -2.16 -24.39
C ARG A 179 -1.60 -0.70 -23.92
N LEU A 180 -1.49 0.25 -24.86
CA LEU A 180 -1.30 1.65 -24.50
C LEU A 180 -2.58 2.26 -23.91
N LEU A 181 -3.76 1.88 -24.39
CA LEU A 181 -5.04 2.26 -23.77
C LEU A 181 -5.15 1.72 -22.34
N ALA A 182 -4.79 0.46 -22.11
CA ALA A 182 -4.75 -0.11 -20.76
C ALA A 182 -3.75 0.61 -19.84
N ALA A 183 -2.59 1.03 -20.37
CA ALA A 183 -1.62 1.83 -19.60
C ALA A 183 -2.17 3.23 -19.26
N ILE A 184 -2.94 3.84 -20.16
CA ILE A 184 -3.66 5.10 -19.92
C ILE A 184 -4.71 4.90 -18.83
N ASP A 185 -5.54 3.84 -18.92
CA ASP A 185 -6.56 3.52 -17.92
C ASP A 185 -5.94 3.37 -16.54
N GLU A 186 -4.85 2.59 -16.45
CA GLU A 186 -4.12 2.43 -15.20
C GLU A 186 -3.47 3.74 -14.72
N SER A 187 -2.98 4.59 -15.64
CA SER A 187 -2.38 5.88 -15.30
C SER A 187 -3.41 6.92 -14.83
N THR A 188 -4.64 6.83 -15.32
CA THR A 188 -5.75 7.75 -14.97
C THR A 188 -6.69 7.23 -13.89
N LYS A 189 -6.48 5.98 -13.43
CA LYS A 189 -7.28 5.37 -12.38
C LYS A 189 -7.16 6.16 -11.09
N LYS A 190 -8.29 6.60 -10.56
CA LYS A 190 -8.38 7.37 -9.32
C LYS A 190 -8.85 6.55 -8.13
N VAL A 191 -9.56 5.45 -8.38
CA VAL A 191 -10.11 4.59 -7.33
C VAL A 191 -9.33 3.29 -7.30
N PHE A 192 -8.70 3.01 -6.16
CA PHE A 192 -8.04 1.75 -5.87
C PHE A 192 -8.80 1.08 -4.75
N TRP A 193 -9.16 -0.17 -4.92
CA TRP A 193 -9.84 -0.92 -3.88
C TRP A 193 -9.28 -2.33 -3.81
N ASN A 194 -9.34 -2.89 -2.63
CA ASN A 194 -9.11 -4.31 -2.40
C ASN A 194 -10.07 -4.82 -1.34
N VAL A 195 -10.40 -6.08 -1.47
CA VAL A 195 -11.18 -6.84 -0.49
C VAL A 195 -10.42 -8.11 -0.20
N ARG A 196 -10.33 -8.45 1.07
CA ARG A 196 -9.71 -9.68 1.55
C ARG A 196 -10.67 -10.38 2.50
N PHE A 197 -10.88 -11.65 2.28
CA PHE A 197 -11.60 -12.53 3.19
C PHE A 197 -10.73 -13.73 3.51
N SER A 198 -10.75 -14.17 4.76
CA SER A 198 -10.14 -15.44 5.16
C SER A 198 -10.97 -16.12 6.25
N GLN A 199 -10.97 -17.43 6.20
CA GLN A 199 -11.51 -18.31 7.22
C GLN A 199 -10.42 -19.27 7.68
N GLY A 200 -10.39 -19.56 8.97
CA GLY A 200 -9.38 -20.42 9.55
C GLY A 200 -9.85 -21.14 10.81
N ILE A 201 -8.98 -22.02 11.26
CA ILE A 201 -9.11 -22.71 12.54
C ILE A 201 -7.92 -22.27 13.42
N GLN A 202 -8.21 -21.92 14.65
CA GLN A 202 -7.22 -21.51 15.65
C GLN A 202 -7.31 -22.44 16.85
N TRP A 203 -6.14 -22.88 17.32
CA TRP A 203 -6.00 -23.43 18.66
C TRP A 203 -5.46 -22.35 19.59
N ASP A 204 -6.09 -22.19 20.75
CA ASP A 204 -5.74 -21.20 21.76
C ASP A 204 -5.50 -21.92 23.10
N SER A 205 -4.28 -21.81 23.60
CA SER A 205 -3.84 -22.49 24.84
C SER A 205 -4.40 -21.86 26.12
N ASN A 206 -4.95 -20.63 26.01
CA ASN A 206 -5.44 -19.89 27.18
C ASN A 206 -6.50 -18.86 26.78
N ILE A 207 -7.71 -19.33 26.48
CA ILE A 207 -8.84 -18.49 26.02
C ILE A 207 -9.30 -17.48 27.08
N SER A 208 -9.17 -17.82 28.38
CA SER A 208 -9.48 -16.94 29.51
C SER A 208 -8.38 -15.90 29.75
N SER A 209 -7.16 -16.12 29.22
CA SER A 209 -5.92 -15.43 29.61
C SER A 209 -5.76 -15.39 31.15
N GLY A 210 -6.22 -16.41 31.80
CA GLY A 210 -6.14 -16.61 33.23
C GLY A 210 -4.82 -17.25 33.64
N PRO A 211 -4.49 -17.24 34.94
CA PRO A 211 -3.29 -17.88 35.47
C PRO A 211 -3.39 -19.41 35.37
N ASP A 212 -2.23 -20.06 35.39
CA ASP A 212 -2.15 -21.54 35.39
C ASP A 212 -2.64 -22.15 36.73
N GLN A 213 -2.45 -21.41 37.83
CA GLN A 213 -2.77 -21.88 39.20
C GLN A 213 -4.23 -21.58 39.53
N LYS A 214 -4.87 -22.48 40.25
CA LYS A 214 -6.25 -22.34 40.75
C LYS A 214 -6.29 -21.54 42.07
N GLU A 215 -5.28 -21.65 42.89
CA GLU A 215 -5.18 -20.99 44.18
C GLU A 215 -4.11 -19.90 44.07
N LEU A 216 -4.50 -18.67 44.39
CA LEU A 216 -3.65 -17.48 44.26
C LEU A 216 -3.49 -16.84 45.65
N SER A 217 -2.29 -16.33 45.91
CA SER A 217 -2.03 -15.55 47.12
C SER A 217 -2.57 -14.13 46.94
N VAL A 218 -3.42 -13.70 47.87
CA VAL A 218 -4.01 -12.35 47.89
C VAL A 218 -3.82 -11.75 49.27
N THR A 219 -4.01 -10.44 49.41
CA THR A 219 -3.95 -9.78 50.71
C THR A 219 -4.99 -10.38 51.68
N GLY A 220 -4.51 -10.97 52.76
CA GLY A 220 -5.33 -11.54 53.83
C GLY A 220 -5.76 -13.00 53.59
N GLY A 221 -5.20 -13.71 52.60
CA GLY A 221 -5.51 -15.12 52.40
C GLY A 221 -5.24 -15.70 51.03
N THR A 222 -5.96 -16.76 50.70
CA THR A 222 -5.89 -17.45 49.40
C THR A 222 -7.19 -17.27 48.67
N LEU A 223 -7.11 -16.90 47.40
CA LEU A 223 -8.24 -16.84 46.46
C LEU A 223 -8.30 -18.15 45.65
N THR A 224 -9.41 -18.87 45.69
CA THR A 224 -9.63 -20.00 44.83
C THR A 224 -10.43 -19.56 43.59
N LEU A 225 -9.85 -19.72 42.41
CA LEU A 225 -10.47 -19.36 41.14
C LEU A 225 -11.55 -20.38 40.76
N ALA A 226 -12.61 -19.90 40.11
CA ALA A 226 -13.55 -20.74 39.42
C ALA A 226 -12.86 -21.46 38.25
N ASP A 227 -13.32 -22.68 37.92
CA ASP A 227 -12.68 -23.51 36.89
C ASP A 227 -12.66 -22.84 35.49
N ASP A 228 -13.54 -21.90 35.25
CA ASP A 228 -13.67 -21.16 34.03
C ASP A 228 -12.87 -19.83 33.97
N THR A 229 -12.17 -19.47 35.04
CA THR A 229 -11.33 -18.26 35.11
C THR A 229 -9.82 -18.54 35.11
N LYS A 230 -9.43 -19.80 35.36
CA LYS A 230 -8.04 -20.26 35.17
C LYS A 230 -7.74 -20.47 33.69
N LYS A 231 -6.51 -20.84 33.37
CA LYS A 231 -6.09 -21.22 32.02
C LYS A 231 -6.98 -22.30 31.43
N LEU A 232 -7.58 -22.00 30.28
CA LEU A 232 -8.44 -22.90 29.51
C LEU A 232 -7.99 -22.88 28.06
N SER A 233 -7.99 -24.04 27.42
CA SER A 233 -7.69 -24.13 25.98
C SER A 233 -8.95 -24.52 25.18
N ASP A 234 -9.04 -24.02 23.97
CA ASP A 234 -10.10 -24.39 23.04
C ASP A 234 -9.70 -24.15 21.58
N TRP A 235 -10.43 -24.76 20.68
CA TRP A 235 -10.41 -24.48 19.26
C TRP A 235 -11.43 -23.42 18.91
N ALA A 236 -11.11 -22.58 17.93
CA ALA A 236 -12.02 -21.56 17.44
C ALA A 236 -12.04 -21.53 15.90
N SER A 237 -13.18 -21.21 15.31
CA SER A 237 -13.27 -20.70 13.95
C SER A 237 -12.90 -19.21 13.95
N ILE A 238 -12.11 -18.80 12.98
CA ILE A 238 -11.69 -17.41 12.79
C ILE A 238 -12.13 -16.95 11.41
N GLU A 239 -12.91 -15.88 11.35
CA GLU A 239 -13.27 -15.20 10.10
C GLU A 239 -12.70 -13.78 10.10
N ASN A 240 -12.01 -13.44 9.01
CA ASN A 240 -11.53 -12.07 8.78
C ASN A 240 -12.07 -11.55 7.45
N PHE A 241 -12.63 -10.36 7.50
CA PHE A 241 -12.97 -9.57 6.32
C PHE A 241 -12.26 -8.23 6.42
N SER A 242 -11.62 -7.80 5.34
CA SER A 242 -11.00 -6.48 5.23
C SER A 242 -11.31 -5.89 3.87
N GLY A 243 -11.86 -4.68 3.85
CA GLY A 243 -12.12 -3.89 2.67
C GLY A 243 -11.35 -2.57 2.74
N ASN A 244 -10.74 -2.17 1.63
CA ASN A 244 -10.04 -0.90 1.53
C ASN A 244 -10.43 -0.20 0.23
N VAL A 245 -10.70 1.10 0.32
CA VAL A 245 -10.91 1.99 -0.84
C VAL A 245 -10.01 3.21 -0.68
N LEU A 246 -9.15 3.42 -1.67
CA LEU A 246 -8.30 4.60 -1.78
C LEU A 246 -8.74 5.43 -2.99
N TYR A 247 -9.07 6.69 -2.77
CA TYR A 247 -9.35 7.66 -3.82
C TYR A 247 -8.16 8.62 -3.96
N ASP A 248 -7.57 8.67 -5.16
CA ASP A 248 -6.48 9.58 -5.51
C ASP A 248 -7.05 10.83 -6.19
N PHE A 249 -6.84 12.01 -5.59
CA PHE A 249 -7.30 13.29 -6.14
C PHE A 249 -6.30 13.86 -7.15
N GLY A 250 -5.04 13.40 -7.14
CA GLY A 250 -3.95 13.84 -7.99
C GLY A 250 -3.48 12.79 -9.00
N ASP A 251 -2.30 12.99 -9.53
CA ASP A 251 -1.66 12.11 -10.49
C ASP A 251 -0.75 11.08 -9.78
N LYS A 252 -1.34 10.10 -9.11
CA LYS A 252 -0.63 9.02 -8.39
C LYS A 252 0.38 9.55 -7.35
N GLY A 253 -0.12 10.38 -6.46
CA GLY A 253 0.62 11.00 -5.36
C GLY A 253 -0.07 12.26 -4.87
N GLY A 254 0.48 12.92 -3.85
CA GLY A 254 -0.14 14.09 -3.24
C GLY A 254 -1.31 13.70 -2.34
N PHE A 255 -2.45 14.35 -2.50
CA PHE A 255 -3.61 14.15 -1.64
C PHE A 255 -4.46 12.97 -2.08
N MET A 256 -4.74 12.08 -1.15
CA MET A 256 -5.58 10.90 -1.31
C MET A 256 -6.56 10.79 -0.15
N TRP A 257 -7.63 10.03 -0.31
CA TRP A 257 -8.56 9.68 0.76
C TRP A 257 -8.68 8.17 0.87
N ASN A 258 -8.46 7.64 2.06
CA ASN A 258 -8.53 6.20 2.31
C ASN A 258 -9.67 5.87 3.27
N THR A 259 -10.39 4.79 2.99
CA THR A 259 -11.42 4.23 3.85
C THR A 259 -11.20 2.73 3.96
N THR A 260 -11.20 2.21 5.20
CA THR A 260 -11.11 0.78 5.51
C THR A 260 -12.34 0.33 6.29
N ALA A 261 -12.73 -0.91 6.08
CA ALA A 261 -13.73 -1.59 6.88
C ALA A 261 -13.23 -3.00 7.17
N ASP A 262 -13.14 -3.35 8.45
CA ASP A 262 -12.57 -4.60 8.93
C ASP A 262 -13.55 -5.29 9.85
N VAL A 263 -13.69 -6.61 9.71
CA VAL A 263 -14.46 -7.46 10.60
C VAL A 263 -13.58 -8.64 10.99
N TYR A 264 -13.47 -8.89 12.28
CA TYR A 264 -12.82 -10.04 12.86
C TYR A 264 -13.81 -10.78 13.74
N ASN A 265 -14.01 -12.06 13.48
CA ASN A 265 -14.86 -12.94 14.28
C ASN A 265 -14.06 -14.14 14.77
N GLN A 266 -14.22 -14.46 16.07
CA GLN A 266 -13.62 -15.61 16.72
C GLN A 266 -14.72 -16.36 17.47
N PHE A 267 -14.96 -17.57 17.05
CA PHE A 267 -16.01 -18.41 17.60
C PHE A 267 -15.42 -19.70 18.19
N TYR A 268 -15.39 -19.80 19.52
CA TYR A 268 -14.89 -20.96 20.25
C TYR A 268 -15.88 -22.11 20.24
N PHE A 269 -15.38 -23.34 20.08
CA PHE A 269 -16.24 -24.50 19.91
C PHE A 269 -16.91 -24.96 21.19
N ASN A 270 -16.23 -24.87 22.33
CA ASN A 270 -16.74 -25.34 23.61
C ASN A 270 -17.13 -24.21 24.56
N TYR A 271 -16.46 -23.08 24.47
CA TYR A 271 -16.59 -21.99 25.44
C TYR A 271 -17.12 -20.70 24.79
N GLY A 272 -18.34 -20.74 24.24
CA GLY A 272 -18.96 -19.61 23.53
C GLY A 272 -19.02 -18.28 24.28
N LYS A 273 -18.91 -18.29 25.64
CA LYS A 273 -18.81 -17.07 26.44
C LYS A 273 -17.55 -16.26 26.21
N TYR A 274 -16.55 -16.82 25.52
CA TYR A 274 -15.33 -16.16 25.10
C TYR A 274 -15.33 -15.75 23.62
N ASN A 275 -16.42 -16.02 22.89
CA ASN A 275 -16.58 -15.57 21.51
C ASN A 275 -16.35 -14.07 21.41
N TYR A 276 -15.71 -13.66 20.34
CA TYR A 276 -15.35 -12.26 20.14
C TYR A 276 -15.64 -11.82 18.71
N LEU A 277 -16.32 -10.69 18.58
CA LEU A 277 -16.59 -10.01 17.31
C LEU A 277 -16.10 -8.58 17.38
N LEU A 278 -15.35 -8.15 16.38
CA LEU A 278 -14.90 -6.78 16.17
C LEU A 278 -15.32 -6.31 14.78
N GLY A 279 -16.01 -5.17 14.70
CA GLY A 279 -16.21 -4.44 13.46
C GLY A 279 -15.57 -3.05 13.58
N GLU A 280 -14.70 -2.67 12.62
CA GLU A 280 -14.04 -1.38 12.60
C GLU A 280 -14.25 -0.70 11.25
N VAL A 281 -14.50 0.61 11.26
CA VAL A 281 -14.46 1.48 10.08
C VAL A 281 -13.51 2.62 10.37
N SER A 282 -12.60 2.87 9.44
CA SER A 282 -11.65 3.97 9.54
C SER A 282 -11.55 4.72 8.21
N THR A 283 -11.49 6.03 8.26
CA THR A 283 -11.42 6.88 7.06
C THR A 283 -10.55 8.11 7.33
N GLY A 284 -9.92 8.64 6.31
CA GLY A 284 -9.15 9.86 6.46
C GLY A 284 -8.22 10.18 5.30
N PRO A 285 -7.71 11.42 5.28
CA PRO A 285 -6.80 11.86 4.25
C PRO A 285 -5.41 11.24 4.41
N TRP A 286 -4.79 10.98 3.25
CA TRP A 286 -3.40 10.62 3.11
C TRP A 286 -2.71 11.67 2.24
N TRP A 287 -1.47 11.96 2.55
CA TRP A 287 -0.58 12.76 1.72
C TRP A 287 0.65 11.93 1.37
N VAL A 288 0.91 11.75 0.07
CA VAL A 288 2.08 11.03 -0.44
C VAL A 288 2.95 12.01 -1.20
N GLY A 289 4.01 12.47 -0.53
CA GLY A 289 5.04 13.34 -1.12
C GLY A 289 6.20 12.54 -1.70
N PRO A 290 7.23 13.22 -2.23
CA PRO A 290 8.41 12.53 -2.77
C PRO A 290 9.14 11.66 -1.74
N ASN A 291 9.23 12.13 -0.50
CA ASN A 291 9.94 11.45 0.58
C ASN A 291 9.06 11.22 1.82
N ASP A 292 7.81 11.65 1.81
CA ASP A 292 6.95 11.64 2.99
C ASP A 292 5.63 10.96 2.70
N ILE A 293 5.15 10.18 3.67
CA ILE A 293 3.80 9.63 3.66
C ILE A 293 3.14 10.02 4.98
N LEU A 294 2.19 10.93 4.93
CA LEU A 294 1.34 11.33 6.05
C LEU A 294 -0.02 10.67 5.92
N LYS A 295 -0.50 10.03 6.99
CA LYS A 295 -1.83 9.43 7.06
C LYS A 295 -2.55 9.94 8.30
N LEU A 296 -3.80 10.33 8.17
CA LEU A 296 -4.62 10.89 9.26
C LEU A 296 -5.96 10.13 9.39
N PRO A 297 -5.96 8.80 9.59
CA PRO A 297 -7.18 8.02 9.72
C PRO A 297 -7.88 8.29 11.05
N MET A 298 -9.19 8.42 11.00
CA MET A 298 -10.10 8.44 12.14
C MET A 298 -11.20 7.40 11.94
N GLY A 299 -11.71 6.87 13.00
CA GLY A 299 -12.74 5.83 12.88
C GLY A 299 -13.34 5.43 14.21
N PHE A 300 -14.14 4.39 14.12
CA PHE A 300 -14.72 3.75 15.28
C PHE A 300 -14.76 2.24 15.10
N SER A 301 -14.77 1.54 16.21
CA SER A 301 -15.01 0.10 16.25
C SER A 301 -16.06 -0.25 17.30
N LYS A 302 -16.81 -1.32 17.04
CA LYS A 302 -17.68 -1.97 17.99
C LYS A 302 -17.17 -3.35 18.30
N GLN A 303 -17.29 -3.73 19.55
CA GLN A 303 -16.86 -5.03 20.06
C GLN A 303 -18.02 -5.73 20.74
N GLU A 304 -18.06 -7.04 20.51
CA GLU A 304 -18.95 -7.97 21.23
C GLU A 304 -18.10 -9.04 21.88
N TYR A 305 -18.52 -9.49 23.05
CA TYR A 305 -17.88 -10.55 23.79
C TYR A 305 -18.94 -11.48 24.41
N GLY A 306 -18.77 -12.79 24.20
CA GLY A 306 -19.77 -13.76 24.64
C GLY A 306 -21.16 -13.49 24.05
N SER A 307 -21.22 -12.99 22.80
CA SER A 307 -22.46 -12.62 22.10
C SER A 307 -23.23 -11.45 22.75
N SER A 308 -22.56 -10.63 23.56
CA SER A 308 -23.11 -9.42 24.15
C SER A 308 -22.28 -8.20 23.76
N PRO A 309 -22.91 -7.04 23.51
CA PRO A 309 -22.17 -5.81 23.22
C PRO A 309 -21.19 -5.49 24.36
N LEU A 310 -19.90 -5.32 24.03
CA LEU A 310 -18.84 -5.02 25.00
C LEU A 310 -18.58 -3.52 25.07
N SER A 311 -18.11 -2.93 23.97
CA SER A 311 -17.72 -1.52 23.96
C SER A 311 -17.76 -0.92 22.56
N THR A 312 -17.72 0.41 22.52
CA THR A 312 -17.47 1.20 21.32
C THR A 312 -16.19 2.00 21.54
N ILE A 313 -15.30 1.99 20.53
CA ILE A 313 -14.04 2.72 20.53
C ILE A 313 -14.07 3.75 19.41
N TYR A 314 -13.81 5.01 19.72
CA TYR A 314 -13.48 6.03 18.74
C TYR A 314 -11.96 6.21 18.72
N HIS A 315 -11.38 6.37 17.54
CA HIS A 315 -9.95 6.51 17.42
C HIS A 315 -9.52 7.50 16.34
N PHE A 316 -8.33 8.08 16.55
CA PHE A 316 -7.58 8.87 15.58
C PHE A 316 -6.13 8.40 15.62
N ARG A 317 -5.58 7.93 14.47
CA ARG A 317 -4.28 7.24 14.40
C ARG A 317 -3.35 7.85 13.34
N PRO A 318 -2.94 9.13 13.49
CA PRO A 318 -2.00 9.74 12.55
C PRO A 318 -0.66 9.01 12.50
N SER A 319 -0.08 8.95 11.32
CA SER A 319 1.27 8.43 11.11
C SER A 319 2.00 9.23 10.04
N LEU A 320 3.30 9.41 10.25
CA LEU A 320 4.22 10.04 9.30
C LEU A 320 5.39 9.09 9.08
N GLU A 321 5.69 8.82 7.82
CA GLU A 321 6.91 8.11 7.42
C GLU A 321 7.74 9.01 6.51
N HIS A 322 8.99 9.27 6.91
CA HIS A 322 9.96 10.07 6.15
C HIS A 322 11.07 9.16 5.60
N TYR A 323 11.22 9.11 4.29
CA TYR A 323 12.28 8.37 3.59
C TYR A 323 13.53 9.24 3.49
N VAL A 324 14.52 8.98 4.33
CA VAL A 324 15.82 9.67 4.32
C VAL A 324 16.65 9.23 3.12
N THR A 325 16.56 7.94 2.78
CA THR A 325 17.18 7.33 1.60
C THR A 325 16.24 6.24 1.04
N PRO A 326 16.49 5.68 -0.16
CA PRO A 326 15.74 4.52 -0.66
C PRO A 326 15.81 3.27 0.25
N TYR A 327 16.82 3.21 1.14
CA TYR A 327 17.10 2.06 2.01
C TYR A 327 16.75 2.30 3.48
N PHE A 328 16.32 3.52 3.82
CA PHE A 328 16.10 3.91 5.21
C PHE A 328 14.96 4.94 5.32
N SER A 329 14.00 4.66 6.21
CA SER A 329 12.97 5.62 6.64
C SER A 329 12.87 5.69 8.14
N VAL A 330 12.28 6.76 8.64
CA VAL A 330 11.84 6.90 10.03
C VAL A 330 10.32 7.06 10.03
N ARG A 331 9.65 6.24 10.84
CA ARG A 331 8.19 6.30 10.99
C ARG A 331 7.81 6.68 12.40
N GLY A 332 6.94 7.69 12.51
CA GLY A 332 6.24 8.06 13.72
C GLY A 332 4.77 7.68 13.62
N LEU A 333 4.20 7.21 14.71
CA LEU A 333 2.79 6.91 14.86
C LEU A 333 2.29 7.51 16.17
N PHE A 334 1.14 8.16 16.12
CA PHE A 334 0.39 8.56 17.28
C PHE A 334 -0.99 7.91 17.24
N SER A 335 -1.57 7.57 18.37
CA SER A 335 -2.93 7.07 18.47
C SER A 335 -3.60 7.69 19.69
N TRP A 336 -4.75 8.28 19.45
CA TRP A 336 -5.71 8.62 20.47
C TRP A 336 -6.92 7.71 20.32
N SER A 337 -7.42 7.16 21.43
CA SER A 337 -8.66 6.40 21.44
C SER A 337 -9.47 6.69 22.70
N ARG A 338 -10.79 6.68 22.55
CA ARG A 338 -11.76 6.70 23.65
C ARG A 338 -12.61 5.44 23.55
N GLU A 339 -12.59 4.64 24.60
CA GLU A 339 -13.41 3.46 24.72
C GLU A 339 -14.54 3.67 25.75
N ASN A 340 -15.74 3.30 25.37
CA ASN A 340 -16.92 3.33 26.21
C ASN A 340 -17.56 1.93 26.28
N PHE A 341 -17.58 1.38 27.47
CA PHE A 341 -18.23 0.10 27.73
C PHE A 341 -19.75 0.24 27.73
N MET A 342 -20.45 -0.76 27.21
CA MET A 342 -21.90 -0.74 27.04
C MET A 342 -22.65 -1.18 28.29
N ASP A 343 -22.06 -2.08 29.11
CA ASP A 343 -22.64 -2.54 30.38
C ASP A 343 -22.26 -1.57 31.50
N SER A 344 -23.26 -1.09 32.23
CA SER A 344 -23.09 -0.16 33.35
C SER A 344 -22.18 -0.70 34.47
N SER A 345 -22.12 -2.01 34.65
CA SER A 345 -21.18 -2.65 35.61
C SER A 345 -19.71 -2.47 35.22
N ASN A 346 -19.43 -2.09 33.97
CA ASN A 346 -18.10 -1.92 33.42
C ASN A 346 -17.75 -0.44 33.11
N TYR A 347 -18.59 0.52 33.43
CA TYR A 347 -18.31 1.93 33.14
C TYR A 347 -17.02 2.46 33.79
N ASN A 348 -16.63 1.87 34.91
CA ASN A 348 -15.33 2.15 35.54
C ASN A 348 -14.11 1.78 34.68
N LEU A 349 -14.30 0.98 33.63
CA LEU A 349 -13.28 0.61 32.64
C LEU A 349 -13.23 1.57 31.46
N ASN A 350 -14.23 2.49 31.29
CA ASN A 350 -14.17 3.50 30.25
C ASN A 350 -12.83 4.23 30.32
N ASN A 351 -12.18 4.37 29.18
CA ASN A 351 -10.83 4.91 29.17
C ASN A 351 -10.52 5.79 27.96
N THR A 352 -9.56 6.68 28.14
CA THR A 352 -8.91 7.39 27.05
C THR A 352 -7.45 6.93 27.01
N THR A 353 -7.03 6.41 25.85
CA THR A 353 -5.67 5.91 25.65
C THR A 353 -4.93 6.76 24.62
N LEU A 354 -3.72 7.18 24.99
CA LEU A 354 -2.75 7.84 24.13
C LEU A 354 -1.58 6.89 23.90
N ARG A 355 -1.15 6.71 22.66
CA ARG A 355 0.01 5.91 22.30
C ARG A 355 0.86 6.66 21.29
N GLY A 356 2.15 6.74 21.54
CA GLY A 356 3.16 7.22 20.61
C GLY A 356 4.16 6.12 20.33
N GLU A 357 4.57 5.98 19.06
CA GLU A 357 5.59 5.04 18.62
C GLU A 357 6.46 5.72 17.57
N ILE A 358 7.77 5.53 17.64
CA ILE A 358 8.73 6.01 16.64
C ILE A 358 9.81 4.97 16.40
N GLY A 359 10.29 4.89 15.16
CA GLY A 359 11.40 4.01 14.86
C GLY A 359 11.83 4.00 13.42
N PRO A 360 13.06 3.52 13.15
CA PRO A 360 13.61 3.34 11.82
C PRO A 360 13.08 2.07 11.15
N ASN A 361 12.95 2.15 9.80
CA ASN A 361 12.79 1.02 8.91
C ASN A 361 14.03 0.93 8.00
N PHE A 362 14.59 -0.25 7.89
CA PHE A 362 15.71 -0.56 7.01
C PHE A 362 15.23 -1.46 5.88
N PHE A 363 15.49 -1.06 4.64
CA PHE A 363 15.05 -1.76 3.44
C PHE A 363 16.24 -2.39 2.71
N PHE A 364 16.16 -3.69 2.40
CA PHE A 364 17.19 -4.42 1.68
C PHE A 364 16.62 -5.07 0.42
N MET A 365 17.49 -5.38 -0.56
CA MET A 365 17.15 -6.09 -1.80
C MET A 365 15.89 -5.52 -2.49
N ASN A 366 15.91 -4.25 -2.84
CA ASN A 366 14.78 -3.53 -3.45
C ASN A 366 13.49 -3.63 -2.61
N ARG A 367 13.63 -3.43 -1.29
CA ARG A 367 12.53 -3.46 -0.30
C ARG A 367 11.86 -4.83 -0.14
N ARG A 368 12.48 -5.91 -0.60
CA ARG A 368 11.97 -7.27 -0.32
C ARG A 368 12.12 -7.66 1.14
N HIS A 369 13.12 -7.12 1.82
CA HIS A 369 13.36 -7.33 3.24
C HIS A 369 13.25 -6.01 3.98
N ILE A 370 12.49 -6.00 5.06
CA ILE A 370 12.27 -4.82 5.90
C ILE A 370 12.55 -5.23 7.34
N VAL A 371 13.46 -4.51 7.99
CA VAL A 371 13.69 -4.61 9.44
C VAL A 371 13.22 -3.30 10.06
N SER A 372 12.36 -3.38 11.07
CA SER A 372 11.87 -2.21 11.80
C SER A 372 12.21 -2.32 13.28
N LEU A 373 12.70 -1.24 13.85
CA LEU A 373 12.91 -1.11 15.29
C LEU A 373 11.99 0.00 15.78
N ASN A 374 11.21 -0.27 16.81
CA ASN A 374 10.24 0.70 17.31
C ASN A 374 10.40 0.84 18.84
N VAL A 375 10.30 2.07 19.31
CA VAL A 375 10.11 2.37 20.73
C VAL A 375 8.82 3.15 20.89
N GLY A 376 8.07 2.86 21.93
CA GLY A 376 6.79 3.49 22.14
C GLY A 376 6.43 3.66 23.60
N TYR A 377 5.43 4.48 23.80
CA TYR A 377 4.87 4.76 25.10
C TYR A 377 3.35 4.84 24.98
N GLU A 378 2.65 4.13 25.88
CA GLU A 378 1.20 4.11 25.96
C GLU A 378 0.78 4.63 27.36
N SER A 379 -0.26 5.45 27.39
CA SER A 379 -0.88 5.95 28.61
C SER A 379 -2.38 5.79 28.49
N SER A 380 -2.97 4.98 29.35
CA SER A 380 -4.42 4.77 29.42
C SER A 380 -4.95 5.37 30.72
N ASN A 381 -5.91 6.27 30.60
CA ASN A 381 -6.59 6.90 31.71
C ASN A 381 -8.01 6.37 31.78
N ALA A 382 -8.27 5.46 32.72
CA ALA A 382 -9.58 4.85 32.96
C ALA A 382 -10.35 5.62 34.05
N ASP A 383 -11.69 5.46 34.06
CA ASP A 383 -12.56 6.06 35.05
C ASP A 383 -12.22 5.53 36.46
N ALA A 384 -11.82 4.25 36.59
CA ALA A 384 -11.26 3.70 37.81
C ALA A 384 -9.72 3.70 37.79
N ARG A 385 -9.13 4.24 38.86
CA ARG A 385 -7.68 4.47 38.95
C ARG A 385 -6.83 3.19 38.89
N ASN A 386 -7.34 2.05 39.37
CA ASN A 386 -6.67 0.76 39.31
C ASN A 386 -6.62 0.14 37.91
N PHE A 387 -7.30 0.74 36.92
CA PHE A 387 -7.19 0.41 35.49
C PHE A 387 -6.43 1.48 34.69
N THR A 388 -6.05 2.57 35.32
CA THR A 388 -5.19 3.59 34.73
C THR A 388 -3.74 3.14 34.78
N TYR A 389 -3.03 3.23 33.63
CA TYR A 389 -1.64 2.78 33.53
C TYR A 389 -0.80 3.59 32.55
N THR A 390 0.49 3.39 32.63
CA THR A 390 1.49 3.80 31.64
C THR A 390 2.30 2.59 31.20
N ALA A 391 2.73 2.53 29.93
CA ALA A 391 3.43 1.38 29.39
C ALA A 391 4.49 1.79 28.34
N PRO A 392 5.76 1.94 28.73
CA PRO A 392 6.85 1.94 27.77
C PRO A 392 7.03 0.56 27.14
N TYR A 393 7.38 0.52 25.84
CA TYR A 393 7.66 -0.73 25.13
C TYR A 393 8.67 -0.54 24.01
N GLY A 394 9.31 -1.64 23.61
CA GLY A 394 10.17 -1.73 22.46
C GLY A 394 9.78 -2.92 21.59
N ALA A 395 9.97 -2.82 20.30
CA ALA A 395 9.69 -3.91 19.37
C ALA A 395 10.68 -3.95 18.21
N ILE A 396 10.98 -5.16 17.77
CA ILE A 396 11.67 -5.43 16.51
C ILE A 396 10.75 -6.24 15.61
N SER A 397 10.72 -5.91 14.33
CA SER A 397 9.99 -6.71 13.35
C SER A 397 10.80 -6.92 12.08
N TYR A 398 10.56 -8.04 11.44
CA TYR A 398 11.14 -8.40 10.17
C TYR A 398 10.03 -8.85 9.22
N TYR A 399 10.03 -8.28 8.01
CA TYR A 399 9.16 -8.69 6.93
C TYR A 399 9.98 -9.05 5.70
N THR A 400 9.59 -10.10 5.02
CA THR A 400 10.15 -10.44 3.69
C THR A 400 9.10 -11.06 2.78
N ARG A 401 9.21 -10.73 1.50
CA ARG A 401 8.47 -11.39 0.42
C ARG A 401 9.43 -12.17 -0.46
N PHE A 402 9.30 -13.50 -0.46
CA PHE A 402 10.09 -14.38 -1.29
C PHE A 402 9.63 -14.36 -2.76
N PRO A 403 10.50 -14.72 -3.72
CA PRO A 403 10.12 -14.84 -5.13
C PRO A 403 8.98 -15.84 -5.39
N THR A 404 8.79 -16.80 -4.49
CA THR A 404 7.71 -17.79 -4.47
C THR A 404 6.34 -17.19 -4.13
N LYS A 405 6.23 -15.88 -3.93
CA LYS A 405 5.04 -15.17 -3.41
C LYS A 405 4.65 -15.62 -2.01
N THR A 406 5.64 -15.98 -1.21
CA THR A 406 5.49 -16.28 0.21
C THR A 406 5.89 -15.05 1.00
N ASP A 407 5.03 -14.58 1.87
CA ASP A 407 5.29 -13.50 2.81
C ASP A 407 5.60 -14.09 4.19
N LEU A 408 6.67 -13.64 4.81
CA LEU A 408 7.01 -13.94 6.20
C LEU A 408 7.07 -12.64 6.99
N PHE A 409 6.33 -12.61 8.08
CA PHE A 409 6.39 -11.55 9.08
C PHE A 409 6.75 -12.12 10.44
N LEU A 410 7.71 -11.50 11.11
CA LEU A 410 8.11 -11.81 12.48
C LEU A 410 8.11 -10.52 13.31
N ARG A 411 7.62 -10.57 14.55
CA ARG A 411 7.68 -9.47 15.50
C ARG A 411 7.95 -9.99 16.89
N TYR A 412 8.87 -9.34 17.58
CA TYR A 412 9.06 -9.46 19.02
C TYR A 412 8.83 -8.11 19.67
N GLN A 413 8.07 -8.09 20.76
CA GLN A 413 7.81 -6.90 21.54
C GLN A 413 7.97 -7.21 23.02
N LEU A 414 8.58 -6.28 23.73
CA LEU A 414 8.68 -6.29 25.19
C LEU A 414 8.20 -4.94 25.73
N GLY A 415 7.58 -4.95 26.90
CA GLY A 415 7.10 -3.74 27.55
C GLY A 415 6.74 -3.99 29.01
N GLU A 416 6.59 -2.90 29.74
CA GLU A 416 6.18 -2.93 31.13
C GLU A 416 4.98 -2.00 31.31
N ARG A 417 3.93 -2.49 31.98
CA ARG A 417 2.72 -1.72 32.26
C ARG A 417 2.64 -1.44 33.74
N ASN A 418 2.67 -0.16 34.12
CA ASN A 418 2.64 0.32 35.46
C ASN A 418 1.30 0.95 35.77
N TYR A 419 0.51 0.31 36.63
CA TYR A 419 -0.81 0.79 37.04
C TYR A 419 -0.70 1.83 38.15
N LYS A 420 -1.71 2.69 38.28
CA LYS A 420 -1.70 3.87 39.15
C LYS A 420 -2.39 3.64 40.53
N ALA A 421 -2.91 2.46 40.77
CA ALA A 421 -3.47 2.05 42.04
C ALA A 421 -3.50 0.53 42.17
N ALA A 422 -3.47 0.04 43.38
CA ALA A 422 -3.59 -1.38 43.69
C ALA A 422 -4.98 -1.93 43.25
N PRO A 423 -5.05 -3.16 42.73
CA PRO A 423 -6.31 -3.87 42.57
C PRO A 423 -6.97 -4.16 43.94
N VAL A 424 -8.27 -4.40 43.94
CA VAL A 424 -9.08 -4.57 45.17
C VAL A 424 -8.57 -5.68 46.07
N LEU A 425 -7.92 -6.71 45.52
CA LEU A 425 -7.44 -7.89 46.29
C LEU A 425 -5.96 -7.80 46.68
N TYR A 426 -5.28 -6.70 46.37
CA TYR A 426 -3.85 -6.54 46.55
C TYR A 426 -3.53 -5.16 47.18
N ASN A 427 -2.39 -5.05 47.86
CA ASN A 427 -1.97 -3.82 48.52
C ASN A 427 -1.08 -2.95 47.64
N ASP A 428 -0.36 -3.56 46.71
CA ASP A 428 0.65 -2.89 45.90
C ASP A 428 0.07 -2.53 44.51
N GLU A 429 0.58 -1.45 43.92
CA GLU A 429 0.28 -1.09 42.57
C GLU A 429 0.74 -2.22 41.63
N ARG A 430 -0.12 -2.56 40.67
CA ARG A 430 0.15 -3.66 39.72
C ARG A 430 1.22 -3.24 38.70
N VAL A 431 2.15 -4.14 38.43
CA VAL A 431 3.16 -4.03 37.38
C VAL A 431 3.17 -5.30 36.56
N ASP A 432 2.90 -5.16 35.26
CA ASP A 432 2.91 -6.27 34.31
C ASP A 432 4.11 -6.13 33.37
N ARG A 433 4.99 -7.12 33.33
CA ARG A 433 6.04 -7.28 32.32
C ARG A 433 5.57 -8.19 31.24
N ARG A 434 5.47 -7.67 30.02
CA ARG A 434 4.90 -8.40 28.91
C ARG A 434 5.90 -8.61 27.79
N GLN A 435 6.00 -9.85 27.34
CA GLN A 435 6.71 -10.23 26.12
C GLN A 435 5.70 -10.84 25.14
N SER A 436 5.89 -10.55 23.86
CA SER A 436 5.10 -11.19 22.80
C SER A 436 5.92 -11.47 21.55
N VAL A 437 5.65 -12.62 20.95
CA VAL A 437 6.19 -13.04 19.67
C VAL A 437 5.04 -13.26 18.72
N SER A 438 5.14 -12.72 17.51
CA SER A 438 4.20 -13.00 16.43
C SER A 438 4.97 -13.46 15.20
N ALA A 439 4.50 -14.53 14.54
CA ALA A 439 5.02 -15.03 13.29
C ALA A 439 3.86 -15.31 12.34
N VAL A 440 3.93 -14.79 11.12
CA VAL A 440 2.92 -15.04 10.09
C VAL A 440 3.63 -15.44 8.81
N LEU A 441 3.27 -16.61 8.29
CA LEU A 441 3.69 -17.10 6.99
C LEU A 441 2.45 -17.16 6.09
N SER A 442 2.50 -16.48 4.94
CA SER A 442 1.39 -16.46 3.99
C SER A 442 1.87 -16.81 2.59
N GLN A 443 1.21 -17.73 1.92
CA GLN A 443 1.51 -18.19 0.57
C GLN A 443 0.37 -17.84 -0.37
N GLU A 444 0.67 -17.04 -1.39
CA GLU A 444 -0.25 -16.80 -2.52
C GLU A 444 -0.26 -17.98 -3.49
N PHE A 445 -1.44 -18.36 -3.98
CA PHE A 445 -1.64 -19.32 -5.06
C PHE A 445 -2.83 -18.92 -5.95
N LEU A 446 -2.88 -19.36 -7.19
CA LEU A 446 -3.97 -19.11 -8.14
C LEU A 446 -4.39 -17.63 -8.29
N LYS A 447 -3.43 -16.68 -8.25
CA LYS A 447 -3.61 -15.23 -8.40
C LYS A 447 -4.36 -14.51 -7.27
N HIS A 448 -5.45 -15.09 -6.74
CA HIS A 448 -6.37 -14.43 -5.82
C HIS A 448 -6.55 -15.17 -4.50
N TYR A 449 -5.92 -16.32 -4.34
CA TYR A 449 -6.05 -17.14 -3.14
C TYR A 449 -4.77 -17.15 -2.34
N PHE A 450 -4.91 -17.30 -1.03
CA PHE A 450 -3.77 -17.48 -0.15
C PHE A 450 -4.10 -18.48 0.96
N THR A 451 -3.07 -19.09 1.50
CA THR A 451 -3.12 -19.77 2.79
C THR A 451 -2.16 -19.05 3.74
N SER A 452 -2.49 -19.01 5.01
CA SER A 452 -1.59 -18.43 6.01
C SER A 452 -1.57 -19.27 7.28
N PHE A 453 -0.39 -19.32 7.88
CA PHE A 453 -0.17 -19.84 9.21
C PHE A 453 0.30 -18.70 10.11
N ALA A 454 -0.38 -18.49 11.24
CA ALA A 454 -0.03 -17.49 12.23
C ALA A 454 0.22 -18.17 13.58
N PHE A 455 1.31 -17.76 14.20
CA PHE A 455 1.68 -18.12 15.57
C PHE A 455 1.79 -16.84 16.39
N ASN A 456 1.18 -16.82 17.59
CA ASN A 456 1.38 -15.77 18.56
C ASN A 456 1.66 -16.40 19.93
N TYR A 457 2.64 -15.82 20.62
CA TYR A 457 2.98 -16.15 21.99
C TYR A 457 2.93 -14.88 22.84
N ILE A 458 2.33 -14.98 24.01
CA ILE A 458 2.26 -13.91 24.99
C ILE A 458 2.67 -14.48 26.34
N ASP A 459 3.59 -13.81 27.00
CA ASP A 459 3.97 -14.03 28.39
C ASP A 459 3.76 -12.72 29.13
N ASN A 460 2.83 -12.73 30.07
CA ASN A 460 2.52 -11.60 30.95
C ASN A 460 2.87 -11.99 32.37
N HIS A 461 4.00 -11.50 32.87
CA HIS A 461 4.43 -11.68 34.22
C HIS A 461 4.03 -10.45 35.06
N SER A 462 3.15 -10.66 36.04
CA SER A 462 2.65 -9.62 36.95
C SER A 462 3.13 -9.84 38.39
N ASN A 463 3.30 -8.76 39.13
CA ASN A 463 3.47 -8.85 40.60
C ASN A 463 2.13 -9.25 41.29
N ASP A 464 1.03 -9.25 40.56
CA ASP A 464 -0.28 -9.76 40.96
C ASP A 464 -0.53 -11.07 40.21
N GLU A 465 -0.50 -12.21 40.94
CA GLU A 465 -0.60 -13.56 40.36
C GLU A 465 -1.84 -13.74 39.48
N LEU A 466 -2.93 -13.03 39.80
CA LEU A 466 -4.19 -13.10 39.04
C LEU A 466 -4.01 -12.69 37.59
N TYR A 467 -3.05 -11.81 37.26
CA TYR A 467 -2.80 -11.30 35.93
C TYR A 467 -1.56 -11.91 35.26
N SER A 468 -0.90 -12.88 35.93
CA SER A 468 0.21 -13.64 35.35
C SER A 468 -0.33 -14.77 34.47
N PHE A 469 0.06 -14.79 33.22
CA PHE A 469 -0.36 -15.85 32.29
C PHE A 469 0.57 -16.01 31.10
N THR A 470 0.54 -17.21 30.52
CA THR A 470 1.09 -17.48 29.20
C THR A 470 -0.03 -17.85 28.24
N LYS A 471 0.11 -17.48 26.96
CA LYS A 471 -0.86 -17.80 25.93
C LYS A 471 -0.17 -18.04 24.61
N GLU A 472 -0.55 -19.11 23.94
CA GLU A 472 -0.13 -19.46 22.60
C GLU A 472 -1.35 -19.60 21.70
N THR A 473 -1.25 -19.06 20.49
CA THR A 473 -2.27 -19.30 19.46
C THR A 473 -1.63 -19.77 18.16
N TYR A 474 -2.22 -20.77 17.55
CA TYR A 474 -1.83 -21.30 16.25
C TYR A 474 -3.04 -21.23 15.32
N THR A 475 -2.93 -20.45 14.25
CA THR A 475 -4.03 -20.24 13.30
C THR A 475 -3.62 -20.70 11.92
N LEU A 476 -4.40 -21.58 11.32
CA LEU A 476 -4.30 -21.94 9.92
C LEU A 476 -5.52 -21.39 9.19
N SER A 477 -5.31 -20.60 8.14
CA SER A 477 -6.41 -20.00 7.38
C SER A 477 -6.19 -20.08 5.87
N VAL A 478 -7.31 -20.08 5.14
CA VAL A 478 -7.38 -19.92 3.69
C VAL A 478 -8.20 -18.69 3.40
N GLY A 479 -7.86 -17.99 2.35
CA GLY A 479 -8.61 -16.79 1.98
C GLY A 479 -8.46 -16.43 0.52
N PHE A 480 -9.18 -15.38 0.14
CA PHE A 480 -9.08 -14.78 -1.18
C PHE A 480 -9.01 -13.26 -1.07
N TYR A 481 -8.48 -12.65 -2.11
CA TYR A 481 -8.44 -11.19 -2.25
C TYR A 481 -8.68 -10.76 -3.70
N PHE A 482 -9.22 -9.54 -3.86
CA PHE A 482 -9.43 -8.87 -5.15
C PHE A 482 -8.86 -7.47 -5.13
#